data_0b89ece5c1e5e5c588f52f313f67b7f7
#
_entry.id   0b89ece5c1e5e5c588f52f313f67b7f7
#
_cell.length_a   1.000
_cell.length_b   1.000
_cell.length_c   1.000
_cell.angle_alpha   90.00
_cell.angle_beta   90.00
_cell.angle_gamma   90.00
#
_symmetry.space_group_name_H-M   'P 1'
#
loop_
_entity.id
_entity.type
_entity.pdbx_description
1 polymer ?
#
loop_
_entity_poly.entity_id
_entity_poly.type
_entity_poly.pdbx_seq_one_letter_code
_entity_poly.pdbx_strand_id
1 'polypeptide(L)'
;TNNNGILGNLNFRKALFYAVDRQSIAKMTNGIPANYLVASKCLGLDGKTFREMPESQEYLTENLGYDPKLAKEYYDKAMEECGLTSLTLTLQYNETSANNKAASEFLHKSFPEIFGDSFTLELMAAPSGVLNSYIKGWKDGDPNSFELQWRGWNTSTPAPWNGLKVYTGMYSNKNEPYYNDEVDALWEKANYDLEAKMDSAYRLELTREIEKIVLDEVAACPVYEAPSYYLINPKVILPSDVYIPGYGFGFTISDKEV
;
A
#
# COMPACT_ATOMS: atom_id res chain seq x y z
N THR A 1 -3.72 11.52 20.72
CA THR A 1 -4.97 11.35 19.94
C THR A 1 -6.13 11.14 20.90
N ASN A 2 -7.30 11.68 20.58
CA ASN A 2 -8.54 11.45 21.34
C ASN A 2 -8.96 9.97 21.39
N ASN A 3 -8.24 9.10 20.71
CA ASN A 3 -8.53 7.68 20.50
C ASN A 3 -7.55 6.76 21.26
N ASN A 4 -6.99 7.22 22.38
CA ASN A 4 -6.09 6.45 23.25
C ASN A 4 -4.95 5.71 22.51
N GLY A 5 -4.51 6.23 21.37
CA GLY A 5 -3.41 5.64 20.59
C GLY A 5 -3.78 4.38 19.82
N ILE A 6 -5.06 4.10 19.60
CA ILE A 6 -5.55 2.87 18.94
C ILE A 6 -4.89 2.61 17.58
N LEU A 7 -4.54 3.65 16.81
CA LEU A 7 -3.85 3.49 15.53
C LEU A 7 -2.42 2.91 15.69
N GLY A 8 -1.81 3.06 16.88
CA GLY A 8 -0.56 2.39 17.26
C GLY A 8 -0.76 0.92 17.68
N ASN A 9 -1.98 0.50 17.96
CA ASN A 9 -2.27 -0.86 18.40
C ASN A 9 -2.25 -1.84 17.21
N LEU A 10 -1.45 -2.89 17.29
CA LEU A 10 -1.29 -3.87 16.21
C LEU A 10 -2.59 -4.64 15.94
N ASN A 11 -3.35 -4.98 17.00
CA ASN A 11 -4.63 -5.68 16.81
C ASN A 11 -5.62 -4.81 16.05
N PHE A 12 -5.64 -3.49 16.29
CA PHE A 12 -6.49 -2.59 15.53
C PHE A 12 -6.07 -2.49 14.05
N ARG A 13 -4.78 -2.38 13.77
CA ARG A 13 -4.30 -2.38 12.38
C ARG A 13 -4.62 -3.69 11.67
N LYS A 14 -4.51 -4.85 12.36
CA LYS A 14 -4.95 -6.14 11.84
C LYS A 14 -6.47 -6.19 11.61
N ALA A 15 -7.26 -5.61 12.51
CA ALA A 15 -8.71 -5.49 12.31
C ALA A 15 -9.03 -4.77 11.00
N LEU A 16 -8.40 -3.62 10.75
CA LEU A 16 -8.57 -2.89 9.48
C LEU A 16 -8.12 -3.72 8.27
N PHE A 17 -6.97 -4.40 8.36
CA PHE A 17 -6.45 -5.23 7.28
C PHE A 17 -7.41 -6.34 6.85
N TYR A 18 -7.96 -7.07 7.83
CA TYR A 18 -8.90 -8.18 7.59
C TYR A 18 -10.32 -7.71 7.25
N ALA A 19 -10.69 -6.46 7.57
CA ALA A 19 -11.98 -5.88 7.22
C ALA A 19 -12.09 -5.38 5.77
N VAL A 20 -10.98 -5.23 5.06
CA VAL A 20 -10.95 -4.70 3.68
C VAL A 20 -11.27 -5.77 2.66
N ASP A 21 -12.46 -5.72 2.05
CA ASP A 21 -12.81 -6.53 0.87
C ASP A 21 -12.16 -5.96 -0.39
N ARG A 22 -10.94 -6.41 -0.63
CA ARG A 22 -10.09 -5.96 -1.75
C ARG A 22 -10.67 -6.32 -3.11
N GLN A 23 -11.37 -7.44 -3.21
CA GLN A 23 -11.97 -7.88 -4.47
C GLN A 23 -13.13 -6.96 -4.88
N SER A 24 -14.01 -6.62 -3.94
CA SER A 24 -15.11 -5.68 -4.19
C SER A 24 -14.60 -4.29 -4.54
N ILE A 25 -13.60 -3.77 -3.81
CA ILE A 25 -13.01 -2.46 -4.10
C ILE A 25 -12.32 -2.46 -5.47
N ALA A 26 -11.51 -3.46 -5.77
CA ALA A 26 -10.82 -3.57 -7.06
C ALA A 26 -11.80 -3.61 -8.23
N LYS A 27 -12.92 -4.33 -8.08
CA LYS A 27 -13.99 -4.36 -9.09
C LYS A 27 -14.60 -2.98 -9.32
N MET A 28 -14.85 -2.20 -8.27
CA MET A 28 -15.41 -0.84 -8.39
C MET A 28 -14.43 0.16 -8.99
N THR A 29 -13.14 0.01 -8.69
CA THR A 29 -12.07 0.92 -9.12
C THR A 29 -11.40 0.48 -10.42
N ASN A 30 -11.85 -0.65 -11.00
CA ASN A 30 -11.22 -1.31 -12.15
C ASN A 30 -9.72 -1.60 -11.92
N GLY A 31 -9.36 -1.92 -10.68
CA GLY A 31 -8.02 -2.21 -10.23
C GLY A 31 -7.71 -3.70 -10.16
N ILE A 32 -6.49 -4.03 -9.75
CA ILE A 32 -6.07 -5.38 -9.39
C ILE A 32 -6.08 -5.46 -7.86
N PRO A 33 -6.84 -6.38 -7.25
CA PRO A 33 -6.86 -6.46 -5.79
C PRO A 33 -5.49 -6.87 -5.25
N ALA A 34 -5.03 -6.19 -4.19
CA ALA A 34 -3.70 -6.40 -3.66
C ALA A 34 -3.68 -6.33 -2.12
N ASN A 35 -3.06 -7.35 -1.50
CA ASN A 35 -2.74 -7.39 -0.08
C ASN A 35 -1.23 -7.42 0.17
N TYR A 36 -0.46 -6.97 -0.80
CA TYR A 36 1.00 -6.96 -0.85
C TYR A 36 1.51 -5.56 -1.22
N LEU A 37 2.81 -5.31 -1.01
CA LEU A 37 3.45 -4.00 -1.20
C LEU A 37 4.28 -3.90 -2.48
N VAL A 38 4.95 -4.98 -2.87
CA VAL A 38 5.72 -5.02 -4.11
C VAL A 38 4.77 -5.21 -5.28
N ALA A 39 4.74 -4.25 -6.20
CA ALA A 39 3.84 -4.25 -7.34
C ALA A 39 3.96 -5.51 -8.22
N SER A 40 2.84 -5.99 -8.77
CA SER A 40 2.75 -7.24 -9.53
C SER A 40 3.68 -7.32 -10.74
N LYS A 41 4.06 -6.17 -11.32
CA LYS A 41 4.94 -6.09 -12.49
C LYS A 41 6.42 -5.90 -12.18
N CYS A 42 6.82 -5.90 -10.89
CA CYS A 42 8.23 -5.87 -10.54
C CYS A 42 8.93 -7.15 -11.00
N LEU A 43 10.18 -7.01 -11.46
CA LEU A 43 10.93 -8.12 -12.02
C LEU A 43 11.36 -9.13 -10.94
N GLY A 44 11.22 -10.40 -11.25
CA GLY A 44 11.77 -11.52 -10.51
C GLY A 44 12.95 -12.16 -11.24
N LEU A 45 13.02 -13.49 -11.24
CA LEU A 45 14.04 -14.28 -11.91
C LEU A 45 13.44 -15.03 -13.10
N ASP A 46 14.30 -15.46 -14.02
CA ASP A 46 13.97 -16.36 -15.12
C ASP A 46 12.82 -15.87 -16.01
N GLY A 47 12.73 -14.56 -16.20
CA GLY A 47 11.68 -13.93 -17.00
C GLY A 47 10.31 -13.82 -16.32
N LYS A 48 10.21 -14.21 -15.05
CA LYS A 48 9.02 -14.05 -14.22
C LYS A 48 9.00 -12.69 -13.54
N THR A 49 7.82 -12.25 -13.14
CA THR A 49 7.68 -11.15 -12.19
C THR A 49 7.93 -11.63 -10.76
N PHE A 50 8.17 -10.69 -9.86
CA PHE A 50 8.34 -11.00 -8.44
C PHE A 50 7.14 -11.77 -7.86
N ARG A 51 5.91 -11.45 -8.28
CA ARG A 51 4.68 -12.13 -7.82
C ARG A 51 4.41 -13.49 -8.48
N GLU A 52 5.04 -13.79 -9.59
CA GLU A 52 4.96 -15.13 -10.20
C GLU A 52 5.95 -16.13 -9.57
N MET A 53 6.86 -15.66 -8.71
CA MET A 53 7.75 -16.54 -7.97
C MET A 53 7.00 -17.21 -6.82
N PRO A 54 7.08 -18.54 -6.66
CA PRO A 54 6.36 -19.26 -5.62
C PRO A 54 6.60 -18.72 -4.20
N GLU A 55 7.85 -18.34 -3.90
CA GLU A 55 8.27 -17.81 -2.61
C GLU A 55 7.68 -16.42 -2.30
N SER A 56 7.12 -15.74 -3.31
CA SER A 56 6.53 -14.40 -3.17
C SER A 56 5.00 -14.44 -3.12
N GLN A 57 4.39 -15.62 -3.03
CA GLN A 57 2.94 -15.82 -3.09
C GLN A 57 2.31 -16.07 -1.70
N GLU A 58 3.08 -16.05 -0.63
CA GLU A 58 2.60 -16.35 0.73
C GLU A 58 1.34 -15.56 1.12
N TYR A 59 1.25 -14.30 0.68
CA TYR A 59 0.11 -13.43 0.98
C TYR A 59 -1.05 -13.52 0.00
N LEU A 60 -0.88 -14.22 -1.13
CA LEU A 60 -1.91 -14.36 -2.16
C LEU A 60 -2.91 -15.46 -1.81
N THR A 61 -3.59 -15.29 -0.68
CA THR A 61 -4.68 -16.18 -0.27
C THR A 61 -5.93 -15.95 -1.11
N GLU A 62 -6.84 -16.92 -1.15
CA GLU A 62 -8.09 -16.87 -1.94
C GLU A 62 -8.87 -15.55 -1.73
N ASN A 63 -8.97 -15.09 -0.48
CA ASN A 63 -9.70 -13.88 -0.12
C ASN A 63 -8.80 -12.65 0.07
N LEU A 64 -7.52 -12.73 -0.28
CA LEU A 64 -6.53 -11.65 -0.10
C LEU A 64 -6.56 -11.04 1.31
N GLY A 65 -6.72 -11.89 2.32
CA GLY A 65 -6.78 -11.51 3.73
C GLY A 65 -8.15 -11.00 4.20
N TYR A 66 -9.20 -10.94 3.37
CA TYR A 66 -10.51 -10.53 3.82
C TYR A 66 -11.16 -11.60 4.71
N ASP A 67 -11.36 -11.27 5.98
CA ASP A 67 -12.04 -12.11 6.97
C ASP A 67 -12.78 -11.23 7.99
N PRO A 68 -14.07 -10.93 7.77
CA PRO A 68 -14.84 -10.04 8.65
C PRO A 68 -14.95 -10.55 10.10
N LYS A 69 -14.95 -11.88 10.29
CA LYS A 69 -15.03 -12.46 11.63
C LYS A 69 -13.73 -12.23 12.41
N LEU A 70 -12.60 -12.53 11.77
CA LEU A 70 -11.28 -12.29 12.35
C LEU A 70 -11.04 -10.79 12.56
N ALA A 71 -11.49 -9.94 11.63
CA ALA A 71 -11.45 -8.49 11.77
C ALA A 71 -12.15 -8.02 13.05
N LYS A 72 -13.37 -8.56 13.31
CA LYS A 72 -14.12 -8.22 14.51
C LYS A 72 -13.42 -8.68 15.79
N GLU A 73 -12.86 -9.89 15.80
CA GLU A 73 -12.10 -10.41 16.94
C GLU A 73 -10.89 -9.51 17.29
N TYR A 74 -10.14 -9.08 16.28
CA TYR A 74 -9.04 -8.13 16.46
C TYR A 74 -9.50 -6.75 16.91
N TYR A 75 -10.63 -6.26 16.38
CA TYR A 75 -11.21 -4.99 16.79
C TYR A 75 -11.60 -5.00 18.27
N ASP A 76 -12.33 -6.01 18.71
CA ASP A 76 -12.78 -6.12 20.11
C ASP A 76 -11.60 -6.16 21.06
N LYS A 77 -10.56 -6.93 20.72
CA LYS A 77 -9.33 -7.00 21.49
C LYS A 77 -8.62 -5.64 21.56
N ALA A 78 -8.54 -4.93 20.46
CA ALA A 78 -7.92 -3.60 20.43
C ALA A 78 -8.69 -2.57 21.27
N MET A 79 -10.03 -2.62 21.20
CA MET A 79 -10.90 -1.75 22.01
C MET A 79 -10.71 -2.00 23.51
N GLU A 80 -10.62 -3.26 23.92
CA GLU A 80 -10.33 -3.65 25.31
C GLU A 80 -8.93 -3.15 25.73
N GLU A 81 -7.89 -3.44 24.97
CA GLU A 81 -6.50 -3.04 25.24
C GLU A 81 -6.34 -1.51 25.35
N CYS A 82 -7.10 -0.75 24.57
CA CYS A 82 -7.09 0.72 24.60
C CYS A 82 -8.11 1.34 25.58
N GLY A 83 -8.95 0.53 26.24
CA GLY A 83 -9.98 1.01 27.15
C GLY A 83 -11.06 1.87 26.47
N LEU A 84 -11.39 1.55 25.22
CA LEU A 84 -12.40 2.28 24.42
C LEU A 84 -13.72 1.55 24.39
N THR A 85 -14.82 2.28 24.48
CA THR A 85 -16.19 1.75 24.32
C THR A 85 -16.82 2.12 22.98
N SER A 86 -16.27 3.15 22.33
CA SER A 86 -16.65 3.56 20.97
C SER A 86 -15.47 4.19 20.29
N LEU A 87 -15.46 4.19 18.97
CA LEU A 87 -14.38 4.72 18.14
C LEU A 87 -14.95 5.42 16.90
N THR A 88 -14.55 6.65 16.69
CA THR A 88 -14.78 7.36 15.43
C THR A 88 -13.44 7.68 14.80
N LEU A 89 -13.27 7.33 13.53
CA LEU A 89 -12.09 7.65 12.74
C LEU A 89 -12.48 8.39 11.46
N THR A 90 -11.56 9.20 10.99
CA THR A 90 -11.69 9.93 9.73
C THR A 90 -10.80 9.31 8.66
N LEU A 91 -11.40 8.92 7.51
CA LEU A 91 -10.67 8.52 6.32
C LEU A 91 -10.60 9.67 5.33
N GLN A 92 -9.40 10.14 5.08
CA GLN A 92 -9.11 11.23 4.17
C GLN A 92 -8.83 10.71 2.76
N TYR A 93 -9.39 11.35 1.75
CA TYR A 93 -9.17 11.01 0.35
C TYR A 93 -9.15 12.22 -0.57
N ASN A 94 -8.49 12.06 -1.74
CA ASN A 94 -8.45 13.11 -2.75
C ASN A 94 -9.82 13.29 -3.41
N GLU A 95 -10.40 14.48 -3.29
CA GLU A 95 -11.71 14.82 -3.83
C GLU A 95 -11.85 14.68 -5.35
N THR A 96 -10.73 14.78 -6.09
CA THR A 96 -10.71 14.61 -7.55
C THR A 96 -10.58 13.14 -8.00
N SER A 97 -10.37 12.21 -7.07
CA SER A 97 -10.24 10.79 -7.36
C SER A 97 -11.57 10.05 -7.20
N ALA A 98 -12.24 9.76 -8.31
CA ALA A 98 -13.47 8.98 -8.30
C ALA A 98 -13.27 7.58 -7.67
N ASN A 99 -12.12 6.96 -7.92
CA ASN A 99 -11.79 5.66 -7.35
C ASN A 99 -11.64 5.72 -5.82
N ASN A 100 -10.90 6.71 -5.29
CA ASN A 100 -10.75 6.87 -3.85
C ASN A 100 -12.10 7.18 -3.19
N LYS A 101 -12.94 8.00 -3.83
CA LYS A 101 -14.29 8.27 -3.35
C LYS A 101 -15.11 6.98 -3.25
N ALA A 102 -15.22 6.21 -4.34
CA ALA A 102 -16.00 4.97 -4.35
C ALA A 102 -15.50 3.96 -3.32
N ALA A 103 -14.18 3.78 -3.21
CA ALA A 103 -13.58 2.90 -2.20
C ALA A 103 -13.84 3.40 -0.77
N SER A 104 -13.76 4.71 -0.51
CA SER A 104 -14.03 5.27 0.80
C SER A 104 -15.51 5.12 1.21
N GLU A 105 -16.45 5.36 0.29
CA GLU A 105 -17.88 5.16 0.52
C GLU A 105 -18.21 3.69 0.81
N PHE A 106 -17.52 2.76 0.13
CA PHE A 106 -17.66 1.33 0.42
C PHE A 106 -17.16 1.00 1.83
N LEU A 107 -15.97 1.48 2.24
CA LEU A 107 -15.43 1.24 3.58
C LEU A 107 -16.28 1.91 4.67
N HIS A 108 -16.78 3.13 4.43
CA HIS A 108 -17.69 3.83 5.34
C HIS A 108 -18.93 2.99 5.67
N LYS A 109 -19.43 2.23 4.70
CA LYS A 109 -20.57 1.33 4.90
C LYS A 109 -20.16 0.00 5.52
N SER A 110 -19.12 -0.66 5.00
CA SER A 110 -18.78 -2.04 5.38
C SER A 110 -18.11 -2.14 6.76
N PHE A 111 -17.33 -1.15 7.19
CA PHE A 111 -16.66 -1.22 8.49
C PHE A 111 -17.62 -1.22 9.68
N PRO A 112 -18.66 -0.35 9.77
CA PRO A 112 -19.67 -0.46 10.81
C PRO A 112 -20.46 -1.78 10.75
N GLU A 113 -20.70 -2.35 9.56
CA GLU A 113 -21.36 -3.66 9.43
C GLU A 113 -20.50 -4.79 10.07
N ILE A 114 -19.15 -4.67 10.01
CA ILE A 114 -18.22 -5.64 10.59
C ILE A 114 -17.98 -5.37 12.08
N PHE A 115 -17.67 -4.11 12.44
CA PHE A 115 -17.24 -3.75 13.80
C PHE A 115 -18.40 -3.49 14.76
N GLY A 116 -19.61 -3.20 14.24
CA GLY A 116 -20.82 -2.91 15.02
C GLY A 116 -20.98 -1.42 15.36
N ASP A 117 -22.02 -1.13 16.13
CA ASP A 117 -22.47 0.24 16.47
C ASP A 117 -21.44 1.07 17.25
N SER A 118 -20.41 0.43 17.80
CA SER A 118 -19.31 1.12 18.49
C SER A 118 -18.30 1.79 17.56
N PHE A 119 -18.37 1.52 16.24
CA PHE A 119 -17.45 2.05 15.25
C PHE A 119 -18.13 2.98 14.25
N THR A 120 -17.52 4.12 14.01
CA THR A 120 -17.91 5.07 12.96
C THR A 120 -16.71 5.44 12.11
N LEU A 121 -16.86 5.39 10.78
CA LEU A 121 -15.86 5.91 9.84
C LEU A 121 -16.41 7.17 9.17
N GLU A 122 -15.84 8.32 9.49
CA GLU A 122 -16.15 9.59 8.81
C GLU A 122 -15.31 9.73 7.54
N LEU A 123 -15.86 10.40 6.52
CA LEU A 123 -15.16 10.64 5.25
C LEU A 123 -14.82 12.11 5.10
N MET A 124 -13.56 12.38 4.73
CA MET A 124 -13.06 13.73 4.47
C MET A 124 -12.46 13.82 3.07
N ALA A 125 -13.19 14.44 2.16
CA ALA A 125 -12.69 14.74 0.83
C ALA A 125 -11.92 16.08 0.86
N ALA A 126 -10.72 16.10 0.29
CA ALA A 126 -9.91 17.32 0.21
C ALA A 126 -8.97 17.32 -1.00
N PRO A 127 -8.53 18.51 -1.49
CA PRO A 127 -7.50 18.61 -2.51
C PRO A 127 -6.17 17.99 -2.05
N SER A 128 -5.37 17.45 -2.99
CA SER A 128 -4.07 16.81 -2.68
C SER A 128 -3.13 17.70 -1.86
N GLY A 129 -3.13 19.03 -2.10
CA GLY A 129 -2.31 19.97 -1.34
C GLY A 129 -2.69 20.02 0.15
N VAL A 130 -4.00 19.98 0.45
CA VAL A 130 -4.52 19.93 1.81
C VAL A 130 -4.16 18.60 2.48
N LEU A 131 -4.36 17.48 1.78
CA LEU A 131 -3.98 16.16 2.29
C LEU A 131 -2.48 16.08 2.62
N ASN A 132 -1.63 16.66 1.79
CA ASN A 132 -0.19 16.72 2.05
C ASN A 132 0.15 17.62 3.24
N SER A 133 -0.65 18.67 3.54
CA SER A 133 -0.44 19.51 4.74
C SER A 133 -0.70 18.74 6.03
N TYR A 134 -1.63 17.82 6.06
CA TYR A 134 -1.86 16.94 7.21
C TYR A 134 -0.67 16.02 7.48
N ILE A 135 -0.05 15.46 6.43
CA ILE A 135 1.17 14.67 6.57
C ILE A 135 2.31 15.53 7.11
N LYS A 136 2.42 16.77 6.61
CA LYS A 136 3.41 17.71 7.14
C LYS A 136 3.16 18.02 8.60
N GLY A 137 1.92 18.27 9.01
CA GLY A 137 1.55 18.47 10.41
C GLY A 137 1.99 17.32 11.31
N TRP A 138 1.76 16.06 10.85
CA TRP A 138 2.25 14.89 11.57
C TRP A 138 3.78 14.89 11.70
N LYS A 139 4.52 15.18 10.62
CA LYS A 139 6.00 15.28 10.65
C LYS A 139 6.49 16.39 11.59
N ASP A 140 5.75 17.47 11.68
CA ASP A 140 6.05 18.60 12.59
C ASP A 140 5.63 18.30 14.06
N GLY A 141 5.15 17.09 14.33
CA GLY A 141 4.85 16.58 15.67
C GLY A 141 3.40 16.72 16.12
N ASP A 142 2.46 17.03 15.20
CA ASP A 142 1.02 17.00 15.48
C ASP A 142 0.45 15.59 15.29
N PRO A 143 0.23 14.82 16.37
CA PRO A 143 -0.28 13.46 16.27
C PRO A 143 -1.76 13.39 15.84
N ASN A 144 -2.46 14.53 15.78
CA ASN A 144 -3.87 14.60 15.41
C ASN A 144 -4.07 15.12 13.99
N SER A 145 -3.01 15.32 13.24
CA SER A 145 -3.10 15.91 11.90
C SER A 145 -3.86 15.02 10.90
N PHE A 146 -3.76 13.70 11.01
CA PHE A 146 -4.64 12.76 10.28
C PHE A 146 -4.72 11.41 11.01
N GLU A 147 -5.74 10.60 10.65
CA GLU A 147 -5.93 9.26 11.19
C GLU A 147 -5.73 8.20 10.10
N LEU A 148 -6.59 8.18 9.10
CA LEU A 148 -6.48 7.31 7.95
C LEU A 148 -6.46 8.14 6.67
N GLN A 149 -5.60 7.77 5.71
CA GLN A 149 -5.51 8.50 4.44
C GLN A 149 -5.22 7.53 3.29
N TRP A 150 -5.94 7.71 2.18
CA TRP A 150 -5.58 7.06 0.93
C TRP A 150 -4.25 7.57 0.40
N ARG A 151 -3.34 6.64 0.17
CA ARG A 151 -2.03 6.93 -0.45
C ARG A 151 -1.80 6.01 -1.63
N GLY A 152 -1.19 6.54 -2.66
CA GLY A 152 -0.67 5.78 -3.77
C GLY A 152 0.85 5.81 -3.75
N TRP A 153 1.46 4.67 -4.02
CA TRP A 153 2.89 4.55 -4.21
C TRP A 153 3.16 3.97 -5.60
N ASN A 154 4.13 4.52 -6.29
CA ASN A 154 4.56 4.03 -7.58
C ASN A 154 6.08 3.86 -7.57
N THR A 155 6.57 2.68 -7.91
CA THR A 155 8.00 2.48 -8.07
C THR A 155 8.47 3.12 -9.36
N SER A 156 9.63 3.81 -9.30
CA SER A 156 10.26 4.42 -10.47
C SER A 156 11.08 3.43 -11.32
N THR A 157 11.22 2.20 -10.85
CA THR A 157 11.97 1.14 -11.51
C THR A 157 11.26 -0.20 -11.37
N PRO A 158 11.55 -1.19 -12.25
CA PRO A 158 10.97 -2.53 -12.11
C PRO A 158 11.61 -3.35 -10.97
N ALA A 159 12.57 -2.79 -10.24
CA ALA A 159 13.26 -3.45 -9.15
C ALA A 159 12.36 -3.53 -7.90
N PRO A 160 12.03 -4.73 -7.39
CA PRO A 160 11.03 -4.92 -6.33
C PRO A 160 11.41 -4.23 -5.00
N TRP A 161 12.69 -4.23 -4.62
CA TRP A 161 13.17 -3.56 -3.39
C TRP A 161 12.99 -2.03 -3.41
N ASN A 162 12.93 -1.39 -4.58
CA ASN A 162 12.73 0.06 -4.67
C ASN A 162 11.34 0.49 -4.22
N GLY A 163 10.34 -0.33 -4.41
CA GLY A 163 8.99 -0.08 -3.91
C GLY A 163 8.91 -0.02 -2.39
N LEU A 164 9.80 -0.73 -1.70
CA LEU A 164 9.82 -0.83 -0.23
C LEU A 164 10.61 0.30 0.44
N LYS A 165 11.32 1.14 -0.31
CA LYS A 165 12.08 2.27 0.23
C LYS A 165 11.21 3.23 1.05
N VAL A 166 9.95 3.38 0.71
CA VAL A 166 8.99 4.24 1.42
C VAL A 166 8.83 3.85 2.90
N TYR A 167 9.06 2.60 3.24
CA TYR A 167 8.99 2.07 4.61
C TYR A 167 10.31 2.19 5.39
N THR A 168 11.35 2.76 4.80
CA THR A 168 12.66 2.93 5.45
C THR A 168 12.86 4.35 5.97
N GLY A 169 13.69 4.50 6.99
CA GLY A 169 14.15 5.80 7.49
C GLY A 169 14.98 6.59 6.47
N MET A 170 15.51 5.94 5.44
CA MET A 170 16.32 6.55 4.39
C MET A 170 15.52 7.26 3.31
N TYR A 171 14.21 7.11 3.29
CA TYR A 171 13.37 7.81 2.33
C TYR A 171 13.16 9.26 2.75
N SER A 172 13.82 10.20 2.08
CA SER A 172 13.78 11.63 2.42
C SER A 172 12.38 12.26 2.37
N ASN A 173 11.50 11.72 1.53
CA ASN A 173 10.11 12.17 1.39
C ASN A 173 9.13 11.25 2.13
N LYS A 174 9.59 10.58 3.18
CA LYS A 174 8.76 9.67 3.98
C LYS A 174 7.49 10.35 4.46
N ASN A 175 6.39 9.75 4.14
CA ASN A 175 5.05 10.20 4.54
C ASN A 175 4.36 9.19 5.46
N GLU A 176 4.94 8.01 5.59
CA GLU A 176 4.44 6.93 6.40
C GLU A 176 5.02 7.00 7.81
N PRO A 177 4.20 6.98 8.86
CA PRO A 177 4.61 7.01 10.26
C PRO A 177 5.13 5.63 10.72
N TYR A 178 6.09 5.08 10.00
CA TYR A 178 6.64 3.76 10.26
C TYR A 178 8.17 3.83 10.33
N TYR A 179 8.73 3.25 11.38
CA TYR A 179 10.16 3.14 11.60
C TYR A 179 10.47 1.76 12.15
N ASN A 180 11.39 1.04 11.49
CA ASN A 180 11.86 -0.27 11.91
C ASN A 180 13.32 -0.42 11.48
N ASP A 181 14.22 -0.57 12.45
CA ASP A 181 15.66 -0.63 12.22
C ASP A 181 16.05 -1.90 11.44
N GLU A 182 15.30 -3.00 11.58
CA GLU A 182 15.52 -4.24 10.85
C GLU A 182 15.19 -4.06 9.37
N VAL A 183 14.06 -3.39 9.06
CA VAL A 183 13.68 -3.02 7.68
C VAL A 183 14.73 -2.12 7.06
N ASP A 184 15.25 -1.14 7.80
CA ASP A 184 16.31 -0.26 7.34
C ASP A 184 17.58 -1.05 7.01
N ALA A 185 18.03 -1.93 7.91
CA ALA A 185 19.22 -2.76 7.72
C ALA A 185 19.08 -3.72 6.52
N LEU A 186 17.96 -4.40 6.39
CA LEU A 186 17.68 -5.30 5.26
C LEU A 186 17.65 -4.52 3.94
N TRP A 187 17.04 -3.33 3.92
CA TRP A 187 16.97 -2.51 2.73
C TRP A 187 18.35 -1.98 2.31
N GLU A 188 19.18 -1.53 3.28
CA GLU A 188 20.58 -1.16 3.05
C GLU A 188 21.35 -2.34 2.42
N LYS A 189 21.21 -3.53 3.00
CA LYS A 189 21.86 -4.74 2.51
C LYS A 189 21.42 -5.05 1.07
N ALA A 190 20.11 -5.02 0.79
CA ALA A 190 19.61 -5.26 -0.57
C ALA A 190 20.11 -4.23 -1.60
N ASN A 191 20.46 -3.01 -1.21
CA ASN A 191 20.87 -1.95 -2.12
C ASN A 191 22.38 -1.74 -2.23
N TYR A 192 23.12 -1.95 -1.13
CA TYR A 192 24.52 -1.53 -1.08
C TYR A 192 25.49 -2.69 -0.87
N ASP A 193 25.05 -3.80 -0.32
CA ASP A 193 25.91 -4.97 -0.13
C ASP A 193 26.33 -5.58 -1.46
N LEU A 194 27.60 -5.96 -1.57
CA LEU A 194 28.16 -6.52 -2.81
C LEU A 194 27.58 -7.90 -3.13
N GLU A 195 27.37 -8.75 -2.12
CA GLU A 195 26.78 -10.07 -2.29
C GLU A 195 25.37 -9.95 -2.87
N ALA A 196 24.51 -9.10 -2.28
CA ALA A 196 23.17 -8.86 -2.77
C ALA A 196 23.13 -8.26 -4.19
N LYS A 197 24.15 -7.47 -4.57
CA LYS A 197 24.26 -6.94 -5.94
C LYS A 197 24.70 -8.00 -6.96
N MET A 198 25.45 -8.98 -6.55
CA MET A 198 25.97 -10.05 -7.40
C MET A 198 25.04 -11.26 -7.45
N ASP A 199 24.20 -11.47 -6.43
CA ASP A 199 23.22 -12.54 -6.34
C ASP A 199 21.79 -11.99 -6.32
N SER A 200 21.13 -12.06 -7.48
CA SER A 200 19.76 -11.58 -7.63
C SER A 200 18.76 -12.40 -6.80
N ALA A 201 18.99 -13.71 -6.60
CA ALA A 201 18.10 -14.54 -5.79
C ALA A 201 18.14 -14.11 -4.33
N TYR A 202 19.34 -13.92 -3.79
CA TYR A 202 19.54 -13.40 -2.44
C TYR A 202 18.93 -11.99 -2.25
N ARG A 203 19.08 -11.13 -3.23
CA ARG A 203 18.46 -9.80 -3.19
C ARG A 203 16.95 -9.82 -3.15
N LEU A 204 16.32 -10.77 -3.87
CA LEU A 204 14.88 -10.97 -3.83
C LEU A 204 14.42 -11.60 -2.50
N GLU A 205 15.25 -12.44 -1.87
CA GLU A 205 15.00 -12.97 -0.52
C GLU A 205 14.93 -11.83 0.50
N LEU A 206 15.93 -10.95 0.54
CA LEU A 206 15.93 -9.75 1.38
C LEU A 206 14.68 -8.87 1.13
N THR A 207 14.25 -8.77 -0.13
CA THR A 207 13.04 -8.02 -0.49
C THR A 207 11.78 -8.65 0.09
N ARG A 208 11.66 -10.00 0.07
CA ARG A 208 10.56 -10.72 0.70
C ARG A 208 10.54 -10.55 2.22
N GLU A 209 11.72 -10.61 2.85
CA GLU A 209 11.86 -10.37 4.29
C GLU A 209 11.36 -8.99 4.69
N ILE A 210 11.77 -7.94 3.98
CA ILE A 210 11.29 -6.57 4.21
C ILE A 210 9.76 -6.50 4.05
N GLU A 211 9.23 -7.02 2.95
CA GLU A 211 7.79 -7.01 2.69
C GLU A 211 7.02 -7.72 3.80
N LYS A 212 7.54 -8.87 4.25
CA LYS A 212 6.93 -9.66 5.33
C LYS A 212 6.86 -8.87 6.64
N ILE A 213 7.96 -8.26 7.08
CA ILE A 213 7.98 -7.49 8.32
C ILE A 213 6.96 -6.34 8.26
N VAL A 214 6.94 -5.58 7.16
CA VAL A 214 6.04 -4.42 7.00
C VAL A 214 4.57 -4.85 6.98
N LEU A 215 4.25 -6.00 6.37
CA LEU A 215 2.89 -6.56 6.33
C LEU A 215 2.48 -7.18 7.66
N ASP A 216 3.37 -7.89 8.35
CA ASP A 216 3.08 -8.49 9.66
C ASP A 216 2.80 -7.43 10.73
N GLU A 217 3.49 -6.28 10.65
CA GLU A 217 3.25 -5.12 11.49
C GLU A 217 2.09 -4.24 11.01
N VAL A 218 1.52 -4.54 9.85
CA VAL A 218 0.47 -3.76 9.20
C VAL A 218 0.79 -2.27 9.21
N ALA A 219 2.01 -1.92 8.78
CA ALA A 219 2.43 -0.52 8.64
C ALA A 219 1.63 0.22 7.55
N ALA A 220 1.10 -0.52 6.59
CA ALA A 220 0.14 -0.08 5.60
C ALA A 220 -0.90 -1.18 5.35
N CYS A 221 -2.08 -0.79 4.89
CA CYS A 221 -3.11 -1.71 4.43
C CYS A 221 -3.21 -1.63 2.91
N PRO A 222 -2.52 -2.49 2.13
CA PRO A 222 -2.65 -2.53 0.69
C PRO A 222 -4.07 -2.91 0.29
N VAL A 223 -4.59 -2.29 -0.76
CA VAL A 223 -6.00 -2.51 -1.18
C VAL A 223 -6.08 -2.93 -2.64
N TYR A 224 -5.50 -2.17 -3.54
CA TYR A 224 -5.48 -2.49 -4.97
C TYR A 224 -4.34 -1.79 -5.69
N GLU A 225 -3.91 -2.37 -6.82
CA GLU A 225 -3.07 -1.69 -7.79
C GLU A 225 -3.96 -0.93 -8.79
N ALA A 226 -3.71 0.35 -8.93
CA ALA A 226 -4.43 1.17 -9.89
C ALA A 226 -3.94 0.87 -11.32
N PRO A 227 -4.84 0.60 -12.28
CA PRO A 227 -4.44 0.39 -13.66
C PRO A 227 -4.01 1.71 -14.30
N SER A 228 -3.07 1.63 -15.23
CA SER A 228 -2.71 2.74 -16.12
C SER A 228 -3.13 2.39 -17.54
N TYR A 229 -3.79 3.32 -18.21
CA TYR A 229 -4.23 3.16 -19.58
C TYR A 229 -3.49 4.16 -20.48
N TYR A 230 -3.06 3.69 -21.65
CA TYR A 230 -2.36 4.49 -22.63
C TYR A 230 -3.12 4.46 -23.95
N LEU A 231 -3.43 5.62 -24.48
CA LEU A 231 -3.91 5.77 -25.87
C LEU A 231 -2.73 6.17 -26.72
N ILE A 232 -2.31 5.28 -27.61
CA ILE A 232 -1.17 5.48 -28.48
C ILE A 232 -1.68 5.65 -29.90
N ASN A 233 -1.27 6.73 -30.56
CA ASN A 233 -1.59 6.91 -31.98
C ASN A 233 -0.98 5.78 -32.78
N PRO A 234 -1.74 5.12 -33.70
CA PRO A 234 -1.24 4.00 -34.51
C PRO A 234 -0.01 4.30 -35.35
N LYS A 235 0.27 5.58 -35.62
CA LYS A 235 1.47 6.03 -36.34
C LYS A 235 2.73 6.12 -35.47
N VAL A 236 2.62 5.89 -34.15
CA VAL A 236 3.78 5.88 -33.25
C VAL A 236 4.39 4.50 -33.27
N ILE A 237 5.66 4.42 -33.65
CA ILE A 237 6.46 3.20 -33.60
C ILE A 237 7.07 3.10 -32.19
N LEU A 238 6.62 2.13 -31.41
CA LEU A 238 7.13 1.88 -30.09
C LEU A 238 8.33 0.93 -30.13
N PRO A 239 9.39 1.20 -29.37
CA PRO A 239 10.52 0.28 -29.25
C PRO A 239 10.18 -0.97 -28.41
N SER A 240 9.05 -0.95 -27.67
CA SER A 240 8.54 -2.06 -26.89
C SER A 240 7.02 -2.02 -26.86
N ASP A 241 6.38 -3.17 -26.99
CA ASP A 241 4.95 -3.40 -26.78
C ASP A 241 4.60 -3.73 -25.32
N VAL A 242 5.64 -3.88 -24.48
CA VAL A 242 5.51 -4.16 -23.05
C VAL A 242 5.82 -2.91 -22.24
N TYR A 243 4.92 -2.57 -21.32
CA TYR A 243 5.16 -1.49 -20.37
C TYR A 243 6.17 -1.93 -19.29
N ILE A 244 7.24 -1.15 -19.15
CA ILE A 244 8.28 -1.36 -18.13
C ILE A 244 8.19 -0.22 -17.11
N PRO A 245 7.95 -0.49 -15.81
CA PRO A 245 7.94 0.55 -14.78
C PRO A 245 9.19 1.44 -14.82
N GLY A 246 9.00 2.76 -14.82
CA GLY A 246 10.07 3.74 -14.92
C GLY A 246 10.53 4.07 -16.35
N TYR A 247 10.29 3.19 -17.31
CA TYR A 247 10.67 3.39 -18.72
C TYR A 247 9.45 3.50 -19.66
N GLY A 248 8.28 3.09 -19.20
CA GLY A 248 7.08 3.07 -20.02
C GLY A 248 7.23 2.09 -21.19
N PHE A 249 6.77 2.51 -22.38
CA PHE A 249 6.95 1.79 -23.65
C PHE A 249 8.20 2.27 -24.42
N GLY A 250 9.12 2.97 -23.77
CA GLY A 250 10.29 3.54 -24.42
C GLY A 250 9.98 4.79 -25.26
N PHE A 251 9.00 5.61 -24.86
CA PHE A 251 8.58 6.81 -25.59
C PHE A 251 9.73 7.78 -25.91
N THR A 252 10.79 7.78 -25.12
CA THR A 252 11.97 8.64 -25.34
C THR A 252 12.78 8.25 -26.58
N ILE A 253 12.61 7.04 -27.06
CA ILE A 253 13.27 6.49 -28.25
C ILE A 253 12.27 5.98 -29.30
N SER A 254 10.99 6.33 -29.15
CA SER A 254 9.95 6.02 -30.12
C SER A 254 10.09 6.91 -31.37
N ASP A 255 9.65 6.41 -32.51
CA ASP A 255 9.60 7.11 -33.77
C ASP A 255 8.15 7.30 -34.24
N LYS A 256 7.95 8.01 -35.31
CA LYS A 256 6.66 8.27 -35.90
C LYS A 256 6.71 8.05 -37.41
N GLU A 257 5.79 7.25 -37.91
CA GLU A 257 5.55 7.18 -39.35
C GLU A 257 5.04 8.54 -39.87
N VAL A 258 5.63 9.01 -40.97
CA VAL A 258 5.30 10.29 -41.61
C VAL A 258 4.06 10.16 -42.49
#